data_4a9bbca41556d5a5757196ca7adb2f6e
#
_entry.id   4a9bbca41556d5a5757196ca7adb2f6e
#
_cell.length_a   1.000
_cell.length_b   1.000
_cell.length_c   1.000
_cell.angle_alpha   90.00
_cell.angle_beta   90.00
_cell.angle_gamma   90.00
#
_symmetry.space_group_name_H-M   'P 1'
#
loop_
_entity.id
_entity.type
_entity.pdbx_description
1 polymer ?
#
loop_
_entity_poly.entity_id
_entity_poly.type
_entity_poly.pdbx_seq_one_letter_code
_entity_poly.pdbx_strand_id
1 'polypeptide(L)'
;MNSDAQAPPPPSLDGNHSKVIRHGGDFDWQGVALEAYKATTESWAGISRRELVGKRGESARFQVRYFEIEPGGYSTLEKHEHEHVVIPIRGVGEAQFGCYIYRVGFGDVVYVAPNDPHQFRTPDDADEPFGFLCIVNAQRDAPEPSDGLGACYICE
;
A
#
# COMPACT_ATOMS: atom_id res chain seq x y z
N MET A 1 -0.61 8.61 -48.04
CA MET A 1 -0.94 9.63 -47.02
C MET A 1 -0.64 9.02 -45.65
N ASN A 2 0.57 9.21 -45.19
CA ASN A 2 0.97 8.79 -43.85
C ASN A 2 0.57 9.92 -42.89
N SER A 3 -0.51 9.71 -42.18
CA SER A 3 -0.77 10.50 -41.00
C SER A 3 -0.03 9.85 -39.82
N ASP A 4 1.26 10.16 -39.70
CA ASP A 4 1.98 9.98 -38.46
C ASP A 4 1.40 10.96 -37.42
N ALA A 5 0.19 10.69 -36.98
CA ALA A 5 -0.36 11.37 -35.83
C ALA A 5 0.44 10.89 -34.64
N GLN A 6 1.49 11.64 -34.31
CA GLN A 6 2.28 11.42 -33.12
C GLN A 6 1.33 11.46 -31.93
N ALA A 7 1.33 10.37 -31.14
CA ALA A 7 0.53 10.34 -29.94
C ALA A 7 0.85 11.58 -29.08
N PRO A 8 -0.14 12.25 -28.51
CA PRO A 8 0.11 13.41 -27.68
C PRO A 8 1.03 13.02 -26.52
N PRO A 9 1.90 13.93 -26.08
CA PRO A 9 2.73 13.65 -24.91
C PRO A 9 1.85 13.27 -23.72
N PRO A 10 2.30 12.36 -22.86
CA PRO A 10 1.51 12.00 -21.70
C PRO A 10 1.22 13.25 -20.86
N PRO A 11 -0.01 13.40 -20.36
CA PRO A 11 -0.33 14.53 -19.50
C PRO A 11 0.55 14.49 -18.24
N SER A 12 0.84 15.67 -17.68
CA SER A 12 1.55 15.78 -16.41
C SER A 12 0.83 14.94 -15.35
N LEU A 13 1.60 14.32 -14.43
CA LEU A 13 1.01 13.63 -13.29
C LEU A 13 0.39 14.61 -12.28
N ASP A 14 0.82 15.87 -12.27
CA ASP A 14 0.31 16.89 -11.37
C ASP A 14 -0.98 17.52 -11.90
N GLY A 15 -1.91 17.80 -10.99
CA GLY A 15 -3.16 18.47 -11.29
C GLY A 15 -4.39 17.58 -11.29
N ASN A 16 -5.55 18.23 -11.30
CA ASN A 16 -6.86 17.57 -11.25
C ASN A 16 -7.41 17.32 -12.65
N HIS A 17 -6.82 16.39 -13.36
CA HIS A 17 -7.26 15.96 -14.70
C HIS A 17 -7.09 14.46 -14.86
N SER A 18 -7.77 13.89 -15.84
CA SER A 18 -7.62 12.47 -16.17
C SER A 18 -6.21 12.18 -16.67
N LYS A 19 -5.61 11.13 -16.17
CA LYS A 19 -4.24 10.75 -16.48
C LYS A 19 -4.04 9.23 -16.39
N VAL A 20 -3.00 8.76 -17.02
CA VAL A 20 -2.55 7.37 -16.88
C VAL A 20 -1.18 7.39 -16.20
N ILE A 21 -1.07 6.71 -15.07
CA ILE A 21 0.19 6.55 -14.36
C ILE A 21 0.79 5.24 -14.86
N ARG A 22 1.81 5.34 -15.71
CA ARG A 22 2.38 4.18 -16.42
C ARG A 22 3.32 3.38 -15.54
N HIS A 23 3.06 2.09 -15.45
CA HIS A 23 4.01 1.13 -14.89
C HIS A 23 5.21 1.02 -15.82
N GLY A 24 6.40 1.30 -15.29
CA GLY A 24 7.67 1.28 -16.03
C GLY A 24 8.38 -0.08 -16.05
N GLY A 25 7.78 -1.08 -15.43
CA GLY A 25 8.39 -2.39 -15.16
C GLY A 25 8.95 -2.46 -13.73
N ASP A 26 9.08 -3.67 -13.21
CA ASP A 26 9.63 -3.96 -11.88
C ASP A 26 8.97 -3.17 -10.72
N PHE A 27 7.66 -2.98 -10.83
CA PHE A 27 6.83 -2.25 -9.84
C PHE A 27 7.34 -0.84 -9.54
N ASP A 28 7.83 -0.19 -10.58
CA ASP A 28 8.14 1.22 -10.63
C ASP A 28 7.17 1.94 -11.58
N TRP A 29 6.79 3.16 -11.28
CA TRP A 29 5.89 3.97 -12.10
C TRP A 29 6.58 5.23 -12.56
N GLN A 30 6.43 5.55 -13.84
CA GLN A 30 7.05 6.71 -14.48
C GLN A 30 6.65 8.01 -13.77
N GLY A 31 7.63 8.77 -13.31
CA GLY A 31 7.42 10.05 -12.63
C GLY A 31 6.97 9.95 -11.17
N VAL A 32 6.93 8.75 -10.59
CA VAL A 32 6.55 8.51 -9.20
C VAL A 32 7.79 8.21 -8.37
N ALA A 33 8.01 8.99 -7.32
CA ALA A 33 9.17 8.82 -6.44
C ALA A 33 9.02 7.62 -5.50
N LEU A 34 10.13 6.96 -5.20
CA LEU A 34 10.23 6.02 -4.10
C LEU A 34 10.39 6.80 -2.79
N GLU A 35 9.57 6.46 -1.80
CA GLU A 35 9.56 7.14 -0.51
C GLU A 35 9.73 6.13 0.63
N ALA A 36 10.22 6.64 1.77
CA ALA A 36 10.21 5.86 3.01
C ALA A 36 8.78 5.63 3.49
N TYR A 37 8.55 4.49 4.13
CA TYR A 37 7.25 4.14 4.67
C TYR A 37 6.75 5.13 5.73
N LYS A 38 7.60 5.44 6.70
CA LYS A 38 7.34 6.41 7.76
C LYS A 38 8.63 7.16 8.11
N ALA A 39 8.50 8.29 8.81
CA ALA A 39 9.64 9.10 9.22
C ALA A 39 10.53 8.43 10.27
N THR A 40 9.98 7.53 11.10
CA THR A 40 10.71 6.77 12.12
C THR A 40 10.79 5.30 11.73
N THR A 41 11.88 4.60 12.13
CA THR A 41 12.15 3.20 11.75
C THR A 41 11.98 2.19 12.90
N GLU A 42 11.43 2.62 14.05
CA GLU A 42 11.41 1.80 15.25
C GLU A 42 10.39 0.64 15.23
N SER A 43 9.35 0.72 14.38
CA SER A 43 8.22 -0.21 14.40
C SER A 43 7.98 -0.97 13.11
N TRP A 44 8.88 -0.83 12.13
CA TRP A 44 8.77 -1.44 10.81
C TRP A 44 10.14 -1.72 10.21
N ALA A 45 10.21 -2.59 9.23
CA ALA A 45 11.45 -2.90 8.51
C ALA A 45 11.19 -3.28 7.05
N GLY A 46 12.12 -2.89 6.17
CA GLY A 46 12.17 -3.35 4.78
C GLY A 46 10.95 -2.98 3.93
N ILE A 47 10.28 -1.88 4.22
CA ILE A 47 9.10 -1.45 3.48
C ILE A 47 9.31 -0.07 2.85
N SER A 48 8.90 0.06 1.60
CA SER A 48 8.92 1.30 0.83
C SER A 48 7.52 1.68 0.34
N ARG A 49 7.36 2.92 -0.10
CA ARG A 49 6.09 3.49 -0.51
C ARG A 49 6.22 4.28 -1.80
N ARG A 50 5.18 4.24 -2.63
CA ARG A 50 4.98 5.13 -3.78
C ARG A 50 3.57 5.69 -3.75
N GLU A 51 3.45 7.00 -3.82
CA GLU A 51 2.17 7.71 -3.86
C GLU A 51 1.68 7.77 -5.32
N LEU A 52 0.59 7.07 -5.62
CA LEU A 52 0.07 6.99 -6.99
C LEU A 52 -1.02 8.02 -7.25
N VAL A 53 -2.06 8.08 -6.44
CA VAL A 53 -3.19 9.00 -6.58
C VAL A 53 -3.53 9.65 -5.25
N GLY A 54 -3.88 10.93 -5.29
CA GLY A 54 -4.44 11.66 -4.15
C GLY A 54 -3.51 12.69 -3.51
N LYS A 55 -2.27 12.80 -4.00
CA LYS A 55 -1.30 13.80 -3.49
C LYS A 55 -0.68 14.68 -4.58
N ARG A 56 -1.27 14.72 -5.76
CA ARG A 56 -0.77 15.52 -6.88
C ARG A 56 -1.77 16.59 -7.34
N GLY A 57 -2.63 17.06 -6.43
CA GLY A 57 -3.66 18.05 -6.74
C GLY A 57 -4.99 17.46 -7.20
N GLU A 58 -5.16 16.15 -7.14
CA GLU A 58 -6.44 15.50 -7.42
C GLU A 58 -7.48 15.85 -6.35
N SER A 59 -8.74 16.04 -6.76
CA SER A 59 -9.87 16.24 -5.85
C SER A 59 -10.42 14.93 -5.24
N ALA A 60 -9.72 13.82 -5.41
CA ALA A 60 -10.12 12.51 -4.91
C ALA A 60 -10.23 12.52 -3.37
N ARG A 61 -11.28 11.88 -2.87
CA ARG A 61 -11.51 11.69 -1.43
C ARG A 61 -10.75 10.49 -0.86
N PHE A 62 -9.97 9.83 -1.69
CA PHE A 62 -9.15 8.67 -1.37
C PHE A 62 -7.74 8.87 -1.91
N GLN A 63 -6.81 8.08 -1.38
CA GLN A 63 -5.45 7.97 -1.90
C GLN A 63 -5.21 6.53 -2.32
N VAL A 64 -4.43 6.36 -3.39
CA VAL A 64 -3.91 5.05 -3.81
C VAL A 64 -2.40 5.09 -3.68
N ARG A 65 -1.87 4.15 -2.91
CA ARG A 65 -0.43 4.01 -2.65
C ARG A 65 0.00 2.60 -3.00
N TYR A 66 1.22 2.44 -3.46
CA TYR A 66 1.87 1.14 -3.56
C TYR A 66 2.88 0.99 -2.42
N PHE A 67 2.80 -0.13 -1.73
CA PHE A 67 3.78 -0.54 -0.74
C PHE A 67 4.47 -1.81 -1.18
N GLU A 68 5.76 -1.91 -0.86
CA GLU A 68 6.56 -3.08 -1.12
C GLU A 68 7.35 -3.44 0.13
N ILE A 69 7.21 -4.70 0.56
CA ILE A 69 7.85 -5.22 1.77
C ILE A 69 8.84 -6.29 1.34
N GLU A 70 10.13 -6.05 1.61
CA GLU A 70 11.20 -7.00 1.35
C GLU A 70 11.03 -8.30 2.15
N PRO A 71 11.61 -9.43 1.70
CA PRO A 71 11.62 -10.65 2.50
C PRO A 71 12.16 -10.39 3.91
N GLY A 72 11.43 -10.86 4.93
CA GLY A 72 11.71 -10.58 6.34
C GLY A 72 11.23 -9.22 6.84
N GLY A 73 10.74 -8.34 5.95
CA GLY A 73 10.21 -7.05 6.33
C GLY A 73 8.78 -7.11 6.88
N TYR A 74 8.38 -6.01 7.50
CA TYR A 74 7.04 -5.88 8.10
C TYR A 74 6.63 -4.43 8.27
N SER A 75 5.32 -4.17 8.20
CA SER A 75 4.73 -2.88 8.54
C SER A 75 4.58 -2.73 10.06
N THR A 76 4.31 -1.51 10.52
CA THR A 76 3.95 -1.28 11.92
C THR A 76 2.71 -2.11 12.28
N LEU A 77 2.72 -2.76 13.44
CA LEU A 77 1.50 -3.31 14.04
C LEU A 77 0.74 -2.14 14.68
N GLU A 78 -0.40 -1.79 14.08
CA GLU A 78 -1.14 -0.58 14.43
C GLU A 78 -2.65 -0.74 14.25
N LYS A 79 -3.39 0.21 14.80
CA LYS A 79 -4.82 0.37 14.58
C LYS A 79 -5.14 1.84 14.29
N HIS A 80 -6.25 2.09 13.65
CA HIS A 80 -6.77 3.43 13.34
C HIS A 80 -8.28 3.38 13.07
N GLU A 81 -8.93 4.53 13.12
CA GLU A 81 -10.39 4.61 12.92
C GLU A 81 -10.78 4.48 11.46
N HIS A 82 -9.90 4.90 10.52
CA HIS A 82 -10.18 4.77 9.11
C HIS A 82 -9.97 3.33 8.63
N GLU A 83 -10.84 2.89 7.75
CA GLU A 83 -10.69 1.63 7.01
C GLU A 83 -9.72 1.79 5.84
N HIS A 84 -9.18 0.69 5.36
CA HIS A 84 -8.48 0.65 4.09
C HIS A 84 -8.60 -0.69 3.38
N VAL A 85 -8.35 -0.67 2.07
CA VAL A 85 -8.33 -1.86 1.22
C VAL A 85 -6.91 -2.09 0.74
N VAL A 86 -6.47 -3.34 0.80
CA VAL A 86 -5.17 -3.78 0.31
C VAL A 86 -5.38 -4.79 -0.81
N ILE A 87 -4.75 -4.54 -1.95
CA ILE A 87 -4.84 -5.37 -3.15
C ILE A 87 -3.44 -5.84 -3.52
N PRO A 88 -3.07 -7.09 -3.22
CA PRO A 88 -1.79 -7.64 -3.61
C PRO A 88 -1.61 -7.69 -5.13
N ILE A 89 -0.45 -7.24 -5.63
CA ILE A 89 -0.11 -7.28 -7.05
C ILE A 89 1.27 -7.88 -7.33
N ARG A 90 2.08 -8.12 -6.28
CA ARG A 90 3.41 -8.74 -6.38
C ARG A 90 3.65 -9.69 -5.23
N GLY A 91 4.14 -10.89 -5.53
CA GLY A 91 4.56 -11.84 -4.51
C GLY A 91 3.45 -12.31 -3.59
N VAL A 92 3.84 -12.91 -2.48
CA VAL A 92 2.96 -13.43 -1.44
C VAL A 92 3.39 -12.88 -0.09
N GLY A 93 2.42 -12.39 0.68
CA GLY A 93 2.64 -11.87 2.01
C GLY A 93 1.71 -12.47 3.05
N GLU A 94 1.82 -11.96 4.25
CA GLU A 94 0.96 -12.31 5.38
C GLU A 94 0.24 -11.05 5.87
N ALA A 95 -1.08 -11.16 6.03
CA ALA A 95 -1.92 -10.15 6.66
C ALA A 95 -2.33 -10.64 8.04
N GLN A 96 -1.94 -9.91 9.07
CA GLN A 96 -2.32 -10.21 10.45
C GLN A 96 -3.44 -9.29 10.90
N PHE A 97 -4.51 -9.87 11.46
CA PHE A 97 -5.59 -9.18 12.15
C PHE A 97 -5.73 -9.76 13.54
N GLY A 98 -5.33 -8.99 14.55
CA GLY A 98 -5.24 -9.51 15.90
C GLY A 98 -4.31 -10.72 15.96
N CYS A 99 -4.82 -11.88 16.35
CA CYS A 99 -4.07 -13.13 16.41
C CYS A 99 -4.20 -14.04 15.18
N TYR A 100 -4.98 -13.63 14.17
CA TYR A 100 -5.13 -14.38 12.91
C TYR A 100 -4.14 -13.92 11.86
N ILE A 101 -3.50 -14.86 11.19
CA ILE A 101 -2.56 -14.60 10.08
C ILE A 101 -3.09 -15.28 8.84
N TYR A 102 -3.24 -14.50 7.77
CA TYR A 102 -3.71 -14.94 6.46
C TYR A 102 -2.59 -14.80 5.44
N ARG A 103 -2.31 -15.86 4.69
CA ARG A 103 -1.46 -15.78 3.51
C ARG A 103 -2.26 -15.17 2.37
N VAL A 104 -1.73 -14.11 1.75
CA VAL A 104 -2.41 -13.35 0.70
C VAL A 104 -1.49 -13.12 -0.50
N GLY A 105 -2.05 -13.09 -1.69
CA GLY A 105 -1.32 -12.90 -2.93
C GLY A 105 -2.21 -12.33 -4.03
N PHE A 106 -1.69 -12.30 -5.24
CA PHE A 106 -2.37 -11.72 -6.40
C PHE A 106 -3.80 -12.26 -6.56
N GLY A 107 -4.74 -11.34 -6.73
CA GLY A 107 -6.17 -11.63 -6.87
C GLY A 107 -6.96 -11.56 -5.57
N ASP A 108 -6.29 -11.59 -4.42
CA ASP A 108 -6.96 -11.40 -3.13
C ASP A 108 -7.28 -9.91 -2.92
N VAL A 109 -8.31 -9.67 -2.13
CA VAL A 109 -8.67 -8.34 -1.65
C VAL A 109 -8.77 -8.39 -0.14
N VAL A 110 -8.02 -7.53 0.54
CA VAL A 110 -7.98 -7.44 2.00
C VAL A 110 -8.70 -6.18 2.45
N TYR A 111 -9.73 -6.33 3.25
CA TYR A 111 -10.40 -5.22 3.91
C TYR A 111 -9.94 -5.12 5.36
N VAL A 112 -9.44 -3.95 5.74
CA VAL A 112 -9.04 -3.64 7.12
C VAL A 112 -10.11 -2.76 7.74
N ALA A 113 -10.84 -3.31 8.70
CA ALA A 113 -11.92 -2.62 9.40
C ALA A 113 -11.40 -1.56 10.37
N PRO A 114 -12.22 -0.54 10.70
CA PRO A 114 -11.87 0.43 11.72
C PRO A 114 -11.47 -0.23 13.05
N ASN A 115 -10.37 0.24 13.63
CA ASN A 115 -9.84 -0.16 14.93
C ASN A 115 -9.35 -1.60 15.06
N ASP A 116 -9.31 -2.37 13.98
CA ASP A 116 -8.70 -3.71 14.01
C ASP A 116 -7.17 -3.59 14.04
N PRO A 117 -6.48 -4.13 15.05
CA PRO A 117 -5.03 -4.22 15.04
C PRO A 117 -4.56 -5.08 13.87
N HIS A 118 -3.64 -4.55 13.06
CA HIS A 118 -3.20 -5.22 11.85
C HIS A 118 -1.73 -4.96 11.55
N GLN A 119 -1.13 -5.90 10.81
CA GLN A 119 0.23 -5.82 10.30
C GLN A 119 0.33 -6.61 9.00
N PHE A 120 1.18 -6.15 8.09
CA PHE A 120 1.55 -6.88 6.88
C PHE A 120 3.02 -7.27 6.93
N ARG A 121 3.34 -8.47 6.45
CA ARG A 121 4.70 -9.00 6.46
C ARG A 121 4.99 -9.79 5.20
N THR A 122 6.28 -9.89 4.89
CA THR A 122 6.79 -10.82 3.88
C THR A 122 7.61 -11.89 4.60
N PRO A 123 7.33 -13.19 4.39
CA PRO A 123 8.12 -14.27 4.99
C PRO A 123 9.62 -14.13 4.69
N ASP A 124 10.48 -14.56 5.61
CA ASP A 124 11.93 -14.51 5.46
C ASP A 124 12.44 -15.30 4.26
N ASP A 125 11.75 -16.39 3.91
CA ASP A 125 12.09 -17.29 2.81
C ASP A 125 11.37 -16.97 1.52
N ALA A 126 10.72 -15.82 1.42
CA ALA A 126 10.06 -15.39 0.19
C ALA A 126 11.08 -15.14 -0.93
N ASP A 127 10.75 -15.54 -2.16
CA ASP A 127 11.61 -15.38 -3.34
C ASP A 127 11.63 -13.93 -3.85
N GLU A 128 10.60 -13.16 -3.52
CA GLU A 128 10.42 -11.77 -3.95
C GLU A 128 9.68 -10.94 -2.90
N PRO A 129 9.76 -9.61 -2.99
CA PRO A 129 8.99 -8.73 -2.13
C PRO A 129 7.47 -8.95 -2.27
N PHE A 130 6.74 -8.71 -1.19
CA PHE A 130 5.29 -8.59 -1.20
C PHE A 130 4.90 -7.16 -1.54
N GLY A 131 4.27 -6.95 -2.69
CA GLY A 131 3.83 -5.64 -3.15
C GLY A 131 2.32 -5.55 -3.28
N PHE A 132 1.75 -4.44 -2.82
CA PHE A 132 0.31 -4.24 -2.83
C PHE A 132 -0.11 -2.77 -3.00
N LEU A 133 -1.27 -2.59 -3.61
CA LEU A 133 -1.97 -1.32 -3.60
C LEU A 133 -2.74 -1.15 -2.30
N CYS A 134 -2.69 0.03 -1.72
CA CYS A 134 -3.45 0.40 -0.54
C CYS A 134 -4.33 1.61 -0.87
N ILE A 135 -5.63 1.46 -0.66
CA ILE A 135 -6.62 2.51 -0.89
C ILE A 135 -7.15 2.95 0.47
N VAL A 136 -7.06 4.24 0.74
CA VAL A 136 -7.40 4.83 2.04
C VAL A 136 -8.03 6.20 1.85
N ASN A 137 -8.83 6.66 2.81
CA ASN A 137 -9.39 8.00 2.81
C ASN A 137 -8.28 9.06 2.78
N ALA A 138 -8.47 10.12 2.04
CA ALA A 138 -7.55 11.25 1.98
C ALA A 138 -7.50 12.00 3.32
N GLN A 139 -8.64 12.13 3.99
CA GLN A 139 -8.75 12.66 5.35
C GLN A 139 -8.89 11.49 6.32
N ARG A 140 -7.95 11.35 7.24
CA ARG A 140 -7.93 10.23 8.18
C ARG A 140 -7.18 10.58 9.46
N ASP A 141 -7.47 9.82 10.53
CA ASP A 141 -6.75 9.87 11.79
C ASP A 141 -5.32 9.32 11.65
N ALA A 142 -4.46 9.69 12.58
CA ALA A 142 -3.13 9.13 12.68
C ALA A 142 -3.20 7.70 13.24
N PRO A 143 -2.42 6.75 12.68
CA PRO A 143 -2.35 5.40 13.23
C PRO A 143 -1.80 5.39 14.66
N GLU A 144 -2.35 4.51 15.49
CA GLU A 144 -1.88 4.26 16.85
C GLU A 144 -1.15 2.90 16.91
N PRO A 145 0.05 2.84 17.51
CA PRO A 145 0.71 1.58 17.75
C PRO A 145 -0.17 0.64 18.58
N SER A 146 -0.14 -0.64 18.27
CA SER A 146 -0.88 -1.68 18.99
C SER A 146 0.07 -2.81 19.39
N ASP A 147 -0.11 -3.38 20.55
CA ASP A 147 0.55 -4.61 20.96
C ASP A 147 -0.14 -5.87 20.42
N GLY A 148 -1.29 -5.67 19.76
CA GLY A 148 -2.10 -6.77 19.22
C GLY A 148 -2.84 -7.59 20.28
N LEU A 149 -2.57 -7.37 21.56
CA LEU A 149 -3.13 -8.19 22.64
C LEU A 149 -4.64 -8.00 22.81
N GLY A 150 -5.14 -6.78 22.59
CA GLY A 150 -6.56 -6.48 22.72
C GLY A 150 -7.46 -7.29 21.78
N ALA A 151 -6.93 -7.76 20.65
CA ALA A 151 -7.67 -8.59 19.70
C ALA A 151 -7.58 -10.10 20.02
N CYS A 152 -6.57 -10.53 20.73
CA CYS A 152 -6.39 -11.93 21.11
C CYS A 152 -7.32 -12.41 22.23
N TYR A 153 -7.84 -11.50 23.04
CA TYR A 153 -8.81 -11.84 24.09
C TYR A 153 -10.20 -12.22 23.54
N ILE A 154 -10.45 -11.95 22.26
CA ILE A 154 -11.72 -12.30 21.60
C ILE A 154 -11.66 -13.73 21.03
N CYS A 155 -10.50 -14.35 21.02
CA CYS A 155 -10.27 -15.68 20.45
C CYS A 155 -10.34 -16.81 21.49
N GLU A 156 -10.62 -16.52 22.74
CA GLU A 156 -10.79 -17.51 23.81
C GLU A 156 -12.27 -17.93 23.97
#